data_aa7279e0f8117e8ba410205a563ddb34
#
_entry.id   aa7279e0f8117e8ba410205a563ddb34
#
_cell.length_a   1.000
_cell.length_b   1.000
_cell.length_c   1.000
_cell.angle_alpha   90.00
_cell.angle_beta   90.00
_cell.angle_gamma   90.00
#
_symmetry.space_group_name_H-M   'P 1'
#
loop_
_entity.id
_entity.type
_entity.pdbx_description
1 polymer ?
#
loop_
_entity_poly.entity_id
_entity_poly.type
_entity_poly.pdbx_seq_one_letter_code
_entity_poly.pdbx_strand_id
1 'polypeptide(L)' 'MKKIVILGAGESGAGAAVLAKKEGFDVFVSDMSAIKDKYKKMLDDHGIEWEEKQH' A
#
# COMPACT_ATOMS: atom_id res chain seq x y z
N MET A 1 -8.68 13.51 8.30
CA MET A 1 -8.07 12.18 8.26
C MET A 1 -6.62 12.30 7.82
N LYS A 2 -5.72 11.69 8.56
CA LYS A 2 -4.30 11.73 8.22
C LYS A 2 -4.00 10.83 7.02
N LYS A 3 -3.12 11.32 6.16
CA LYS A 3 -2.66 10.55 5.02
C LYS A 3 -1.29 9.96 5.32
N ILE A 4 -1.14 8.69 4.98
CA ILE A 4 0.14 7.98 5.12
C ILE A 4 0.57 7.50 3.76
N VAL A 5 1.81 7.80 3.39
CA VAL A 5 2.40 7.28 2.16
C VAL A 5 3.43 6.22 2.55
N ILE A 6 3.27 5.03 1.99
CA ILE A 6 4.18 3.94 2.27
C ILE A 6 5.03 3.71 1.02
N LEU A 7 6.34 3.71 1.21
CA LEU A 7 7.28 3.49 0.12
C LEU A 7 7.72 2.02 0.15
N GLY A 8 7.31 1.29 -0.88
CA GLY A 8 7.59 -0.13 -0.98
C GLY A 8 6.39 -0.97 -0.58
N ALA A 9 6.01 -1.89 -1.47
CA ALA A 9 4.83 -2.73 -1.27
C ALA A 9 5.19 -4.21 -1.23
N GLY A 10 6.30 -4.54 -0.58
CA GLY A 10 6.61 -5.92 -0.26
C GLY A 10 5.80 -6.38 0.93
N GLU A 11 6.20 -7.49 1.51
CA GLU A 11 5.45 -8.08 2.62
C GLU A 11 5.25 -7.09 3.77
N SER A 12 6.33 -6.42 4.20
CA SER A 12 6.25 -5.46 5.31
C SER A 12 5.44 -4.24 4.94
N GLY A 13 5.66 -3.69 3.73
CA GLY A 13 4.98 -2.48 3.30
C GLY A 13 3.49 -2.70 3.11
N ALA A 14 3.11 -3.80 2.47
CA ALA A 14 1.70 -4.12 2.28
C ALA A 14 1.01 -4.36 3.62
N GLY A 15 1.67 -5.06 4.54
CA GLY A 15 1.13 -5.29 5.86
C GLY A 15 0.93 -4.00 6.64
N ALA A 16 1.92 -3.11 6.58
CA ALA A 16 1.81 -1.81 7.24
C ALA A 16 0.67 -0.99 6.65
N ALA A 17 0.50 -1.06 5.33
CA ALA A 17 -0.58 -0.32 4.66
C ALA A 17 -1.96 -0.80 5.14
N VAL A 18 -2.14 -2.12 5.22
CA VAL A 18 -3.41 -2.69 5.68
C VAL A 18 -3.67 -2.27 7.12
N LEU A 19 -2.66 -2.35 7.97
CA LEU A 19 -2.82 -1.96 9.37
C LEU A 19 -3.19 -0.49 9.49
N ALA A 20 -2.51 0.38 8.76
CA ALA A 20 -2.82 1.81 8.79
C ALA A 20 -4.23 2.09 8.31
N LYS A 21 -4.66 1.38 7.26
CA LYS A 21 -6.01 1.55 6.74
C LYS A 21 -7.05 1.15 7.79
N LYS A 22 -6.81 0.05 8.48
CA LYS A 22 -7.72 -0.40 9.54
C LYS A 22 -7.77 0.59 10.70
N GLU A 23 -6.69 1.33 10.92
CA GLU A 23 -6.63 2.36 11.96
C GLU A 23 -7.32 3.66 11.54
N GLY A 24 -7.84 3.72 10.32
CA GLY A 24 -8.58 4.88 9.87
C GLY A 24 -7.77 5.90 9.09
N PHE A 25 -6.54 5.58 8.71
CA PHE A 25 -5.72 6.49 7.92
C PHE A 25 -6.06 6.38 6.44
N ASP A 26 -5.82 7.49 5.72
CA ASP A 26 -5.88 7.50 4.26
C ASP A 26 -4.50 7.06 3.78
N VAL A 27 -4.42 5.90 3.12
CA VAL A 27 -3.15 5.27 2.79
C VAL A 27 -2.91 5.24 1.29
N PHE A 28 -1.69 5.59 0.89
CA PHE A 28 -1.24 5.45 -0.49
C PHE A 28 0.09 4.72 -0.50
N VAL A 29 0.24 3.74 -1.39
CA VAL A 29 1.45 2.93 -1.48
C VAL A 29 2.14 3.20 -2.80
N SER A 30 3.45 3.48 -2.74
CA SER A 30 4.25 3.72 -3.94
C SER A 30 5.45 2.78 -3.93
N ASP A 31 5.72 2.12 -5.05
CA ASP A 31 6.86 1.22 -5.18
C ASP A 31 7.61 1.56 -6.46
N MET A 32 8.94 1.63 -6.38
CA MET A 32 9.76 1.88 -7.56
C MET A 32 9.86 0.66 -8.45
N SER A 33 9.56 -0.51 -7.92
CA SER A 33 9.57 -1.77 -8.66
C SER A 33 8.14 -2.22 -8.92
N ALA A 34 7.99 -3.33 -9.63
CA ALA A 34 6.68 -3.94 -9.82
C ALA A 34 6.22 -4.57 -8.51
N ILE A 35 4.97 -4.35 -8.17
CA ILE A 35 4.37 -4.95 -6.97
C ILE A 35 3.87 -6.35 -7.34
N LYS A 36 4.16 -7.32 -6.49
CA LYS A 36 3.69 -8.69 -6.73
C LYS A 36 2.16 -8.74 -6.69
N ASP A 37 1.59 -9.59 -7.53
CA ASP A 37 0.13 -9.67 -7.68
C ASP A 37 -0.57 -9.94 -6.35
N LYS A 38 0.02 -10.77 -5.49
CA LYS A 38 -0.61 -11.07 -4.20
C LYS A 38 -0.72 -9.83 -3.31
N TYR A 39 0.23 -8.92 -3.41
CA TYR A 39 0.19 -7.68 -2.64
C TYR A 39 -0.75 -6.67 -3.28
N LYS A 40 -0.80 -6.63 -4.61
CA LYS A 40 -1.77 -5.79 -5.30
C LYS A 40 -3.18 -6.17 -4.88
N LYS A 41 -3.46 -7.47 -4.85
CA LYS A 41 -4.77 -7.94 -4.44
C LYS A 41 -5.08 -7.56 -3.00
N MET A 42 -4.11 -7.71 -2.12
CA MET A 42 -4.28 -7.33 -0.72
C MET A 42 -4.63 -5.84 -0.59
N LEU A 43 -3.90 -5.00 -1.31
CA LEU A 43 -4.15 -3.56 -1.27
C LEU A 43 -5.52 -3.21 -1.85
N ASP A 44 -5.85 -3.82 -2.99
CA ASP A 44 -7.15 -3.59 -3.63
C ASP A 44 -8.31 -4.03 -2.74
N ASP A 45 -8.15 -5.19 -2.11
CA ASP A 45 -9.20 -5.73 -1.23
C ASP A 45 -9.48 -4.82 -0.05
N HIS A 46 -8.50 -4.02 0.36
CA HIS A 46 -8.67 -3.10 1.49
C HIS A 46 -8.91 -1.66 1.03
N GLY A 47 -9.13 -1.45 -0.27
CA GLY A 47 -9.41 -0.12 -0.77
C GLY A 47 -8.24 0.84 -0.70
N ILE A 48 -7.02 0.32 -0.78
CA ILE A 48 -5.81 1.12 -0.70
C ILE A 48 -5.29 1.42 -2.09
N GLU A 49 -5.09 2.70 -2.40
CA GLU A 49 -4.52 3.11 -3.68
C GLU A 49 -3.03 2.85 -3.71
N TRP A 50 -2.53 2.50 -4.88
CA TRP A 50 -1.11 2.21 -5.04
C TRP A 50 -0.64 2.55 -6.45
N GLU A 51 0.66 2.73 -6.56
CA GLU A 51 1.34 2.87 -7.85
C GLU A 51 2.59 2.01 -7.83
N GLU A 52 3.02 1.56 -9.00
CA GLU A 52 4.25 0.77 -9.11
C GLU A 52 5.14 1.36 -10.18
N LYS A 53 6.45 1.03 -10.11
CA LYS A 53 7.45 1.45 -11.09
C LYS A 53 7.55 2.98 -11.18
N GLN A 54 7.26 3.64 -10.08
CA GLN A 54 7.23 5.08 -10.00
C GLN A 54 8.15 5.59 -8.91
N HIS A 55 8.75 6.70 -9.18
CA HIS A 55 9.44 7.50 -8.16
C HIS A 55 9.70 8.87 -8.67
#